data_ed8aac0cc80da46f222f16369dfc8d9f
#
_entry.id   ed8aac0cc80da46f222f16369dfc8d9f
#
_cell.length_a   1.000
_cell.length_b   1.000
_cell.length_c   1.000
_cell.angle_alpha   90.00
_cell.angle_beta   90.00
_cell.angle_gamma   90.00
#
_symmetry.space_group_name_H-M   'P 1'
#
loop_
_entity.id
_entity.type
_entity.pdbx_description
1 polymer ?
#
loop_
_entity_poly.entity_id
_entity_poly.type
_entity_poly.pdbx_seq_one_letter_code
_entity_poly.pdbx_strand_id
1 'polypeptide(L)'
;MSGAWAQAFSLVLDPYNIVVMLGASLFGLFVGAVPGLTATMATALLVPVTFFMAPIPAIAAIVTATAMAIFSGDIPGCLLRMPGTPASAAYTDEAYAMTKKGQAELALGAGLVFSAIGGLFGTAVLMVGAPTLAEFALKFSSFEYFWLVLLGLTCAVFLTSEQPLKGFVSLLLGLLVATVGLGNPAGIPRFTFGSIELMGGIGLIPLMIGMFAISEIIRYAVDTNPPLMIVDQPIGNVFKGMWRLTVKYPLQILRGSALGTLVGALPGAGADIAAWMSYAVSKKFSKEPEKFGTGHVEGIVESGSANNSALAGAWIPALVFGIPGDSITAIVIGVLYMKGMNPGPSLFINNPQNIYAVYLLFIIANLIMIPLGFLCIKVAKRILQVPRNVLMPVIMLFCVVGAFAINNTAFDITVMLIAGFVAYVLEDNGVPIAPAILGVVLGGMLEENFVTSMIKSEGNLLAFFSRPVAATLGAMTLAVWFLPLLLRRLRQLAGVGKAA
;
A
#
# COMPACT_ATOMS: atom_id res chain seq x y z
N MET A 1 30.09 -5.90 6.96
CA MET A 1 28.81 -6.57 6.56
C MET A 1 28.38 -7.68 7.53
N SER A 2 29.25 -8.61 7.95
CA SER A 2 28.88 -9.72 8.89
C SER A 2 28.31 -9.25 10.22
N GLY A 3 28.84 -8.18 10.81
CA GLY A 3 28.35 -7.64 12.09
C GLY A 3 26.95 -7.03 12.03
N ALA A 4 26.60 -6.35 10.94
CA ALA A 4 25.26 -5.75 10.76
C ALA A 4 24.16 -6.81 10.58
N TRP A 5 24.47 -7.92 9.89
CA TRP A 5 23.54 -9.06 9.80
C TRP A 5 23.32 -9.73 11.15
N ALA A 6 24.40 -9.96 11.93
CA ALA A 6 24.28 -10.52 13.27
C ALA A 6 23.42 -9.65 14.19
N GLN A 7 23.59 -8.33 14.12
CA GLN A 7 22.75 -7.38 14.86
C GLN A 7 21.28 -7.43 14.36
N ALA A 8 21.05 -7.49 13.06
CA ALA A 8 19.70 -7.60 12.51
C ALA A 8 18.99 -8.88 12.99
N PHE A 9 19.69 -10.01 12.99
CA PHE A 9 19.17 -11.27 13.54
C PHE A 9 18.83 -11.16 15.03
N SER A 10 19.70 -10.56 15.84
CA SER A 10 19.43 -10.38 17.27
C SER A 10 18.23 -9.48 17.54
N LEU A 11 18.05 -8.41 16.75
CA LEU A 11 16.92 -7.51 16.85
C LEU A 11 15.59 -8.19 16.46
N VAL A 12 15.61 -8.98 15.38
CA VAL A 12 14.41 -9.61 14.86
C VAL A 12 13.97 -10.83 15.68
N LEU A 13 14.93 -11.62 16.16
CA LEU A 13 14.67 -12.82 16.97
C LEU A 13 14.52 -12.53 18.47
N ASP A 14 14.52 -11.26 18.87
CA ASP A 14 14.19 -10.87 20.24
C ASP A 14 12.80 -11.41 20.63
N PRO A 15 12.63 -12.03 21.82
CA PRO A 15 11.34 -12.60 22.24
C PRO A 15 10.19 -11.59 22.21
N TYR A 16 10.44 -10.33 22.58
CA TYR A 16 9.42 -9.28 22.49
C TYR A 16 8.98 -9.05 21.05
N ASN A 17 9.94 -8.99 20.13
CA ASN A 17 9.64 -8.79 18.70
C ASN A 17 8.86 -9.97 18.11
N ILE A 18 9.18 -11.20 18.49
CA ILE A 18 8.42 -12.39 18.08
C ILE A 18 6.97 -12.31 18.55
N VAL A 19 6.73 -11.92 19.80
CA VAL A 19 5.36 -11.74 20.33
C VAL A 19 4.62 -10.65 19.56
N VAL A 20 5.29 -9.53 19.27
CA VAL A 20 4.72 -8.44 18.47
C VAL A 20 4.36 -8.94 17.07
N MET A 21 5.24 -9.66 16.39
CA MET A 21 4.99 -10.21 15.06
C MET A 21 3.80 -11.16 15.06
N LEU A 22 3.70 -12.06 16.04
CA LEU A 22 2.57 -13.00 16.14
C LEU A 22 1.26 -12.26 16.43
N GLY A 23 1.25 -11.33 17.37
CA GLY A 23 0.07 -10.52 17.70
C GLY A 23 -0.40 -9.67 16.50
N ALA A 24 0.52 -9.00 15.83
CA ALA A 24 0.24 -8.21 14.64
C ALA A 24 -0.22 -9.08 13.45
N SER A 25 0.34 -10.28 13.31
CA SER A 25 -0.11 -11.25 12.30
C SER A 25 -1.56 -11.67 12.54
N LEU A 26 -1.94 -12.01 13.77
CA LEU A 26 -3.31 -12.38 14.11
C LEU A 26 -4.27 -11.19 13.89
N PHE A 27 -3.86 -9.99 14.25
CA PHE A 27 -4.62 -8.78 14.01
C PHE A 27 -4.82 -8.54 12.50
N GLY A 28 -3.76 -8.62 11.70
CA GLY A 28 -3.83 -8.47 10.24
C GLY A 28 -4.74 -9.51 9.59
N LEU A 29 -4.63 -10.78 9.98
CA LEU A 29 -5.51 -11.86 9.51
C LEU A 29 -6.97 -11.59 9.86
N PHE A 30 -7.23 -11.11 11.07
CA PHE A 30 -8.59 -10.78 11.50
C PHE A 30 -9.16 -9.62 10.68
N VAL A 31 -8.43 -8.50 10.59
CA VAL A 31 -8.90 -7.30 9.88
C VAL A 31 -9.13 -7.59 8.40
N GLY A 32 -8.17 -8.21 7.71
CA GLY A 32 -8.33 -8.50 6.29
C GLY A 32 -9.42 -9.53 5.98
N ALA A 33 -9.70 -10.46 6.90
CA ALA A 33 -10.78 -11.44 6.73
C ALA A 33 -12.18 -10.85 6.96
N VAL A 34 -12.31 -9.68 7.59
CA VAL A 34 -13.61 -9.01 7.79
C VAL A 34 -13.92 -8.17 6.56
N PRO A 35 -15.02 -8.44 5.82
CA PRO A 35 -15.38 -7.65 4.64
C PRO A 35 -15.56 -6.16 4.98
N GLY A 36 -14.99 -5.28 4.15
CA GLY A 36 -15.05 -3.83 4.35
C GLY A 36 -13.92 -3.26 5.20
N LEU A 37 -13.05 -4.10 5.80
CA LEU A 37 -11.82 -3.66 6.44
C LEU A 37 -10.64 -3.93 5.50
N THR A 38 -9.88 -2.90 5.15
CA THR A 38 -8.77 -3.02 4.21
C THR A 38 -7.43 -3.26 4.91
N ALA A 39 -6.42 -3.73 4.16
CA ALA A 39 -5.04 -3.84 4.67
C ALA A 39 -4.46 -2.46 5.05
N THR A 40 -4.84 -1.42 4.32
CA THR A 40 -4.48 -0.03 4.65
C THR A 40 -5.05 0.40 6.00
N MET A 41 -6.32 0.06 6.27
CA MET A 41 -6.95 0.32 7.56
C MET A 41 -6.28 -0.48 8.69
N ALA A 42 -5.95 -1.76 8.46
CA ALA A 42 -5.19 -2.55 9.44
C ALA A 42 -3.86 -1.86 9.81
N THR A 43 -3.15 -1.35 8.79
CA THR A 43 -1.89 -0.63 8.99
C THR A 43 -2.11 0.67 9.78
N ALA A 44 -3.10 1.48 9.40
CA ALA A 44 -3.41 2.75 10.07
C ALA A 44 -3.77 2.56 11.55
N LEU A 45 -4.55 1.52 11.87
CA LEU A 45 -4.94 1.19 13.25
C LEU A 45 -3.77 0.74 14.14
N LEU A 46 -2.70 0.22 13.54
CA LEU A 46 -1.50 -0.17 14.29
C LEU A 46 -0.57 1.01 14.59
N VAL A 47 -0.66 2.11 13.85
CA VAL A 47 0.24 3.26 14.03
C VAL A 47 0.26 3.76 15.47
N PRO A 48 -0.89 4.01 16.13
CA PRO A 48 -0.90 4.42 17.53
C PRO A 48 -0.22 3.43 18.48
N VAL A 49 -0.41 2.13 18.23
CA VAL A 49 0.21 1.08 19.03
C VAL A 49 1.73 1.08 18.83
N THR A 50 2.17 1.26 17.58
CA THR A 50 3.59 1.33 17.25
C THR A 50 4.29 2.55 17.84
N PHE A 51 3.56 3.61 18.20
CA PHE A 51 4.14 4.80 18.81
C PHE A 51 4.97 4.47 20.07
N PHE A 52 4.49 3.56 20.90
CA PHE A 52 5.13 3.15 22.15
C PHE A 52 6.22 2.08 21.97
N MET A 53 6.42 1.57 20.76
CA MET A 53 7.40 0.51 20.44
C MET A 53 8.74 1.09 20.01
N ALA A 54 9.82 0.31 20.19
CA ALA A 54 11.10 0.59 19.55
C ALA A 54 11.00 0.48 18.01
N PRO A 55 11.95 1.01 17.21
CA PRO A 55 11.84 1.05 15.76
C PRO A 55 11.58 -0.30 15.10
N ILE A 56 12.36 -1.34 15.44
CA ILE A 56 12.24 -2.65 14.77
C ILE A 56 10.92 -3.37 15.13
N PRO A 57 10.48 -3.47 16.39
CA PRO A 57 9.15 -3.99 16.72
C PRO A 57 7.99 -3.22 16.06
N ALA A 58 8.09 -1.89 15.94
CA ALA A 58 7.09 -1.09 15.27
C ALA A 58 6.96 -1.47 13.78
N ILE A 59 8.09 -1.60 13.08
CA ILE A 59 8.12 -2.04 11.68
C ILE A 59 7.67 -3.49 11.55
N ALA A 60 8.08 -4.36 12.48
CA ALA A 60 7.66 -5.75 12.51
C ALA A 60 6.14 -5.89 12.60
N ALA A 61 5.49 -5.12 13.49
CA ALA A 61 4.04 -5.09 13.61
C ALA A 61 3.37 -4.71 12.29
N ILE A 62 3.86 -3.67 11.63
CA ILE A 62 3.28 -3.19 10.37
C ILE A 62 3.48 -4.20 9.24
N VAL A 63 4.71 -4.67 9.02
CA VAL A 63 5.03 -5.61 7.93
C VAL A 63 4.21 -6.89 8.06
N THR A 64 4.18 -7.48 9.26
CA THR A 64 3.46 -8.74 9.46
C THR A 64 1.95 -8.56 9.36
N ALA A 65 1.38 -7.53 9.99
CA ALA A 65 -0.05 -7.27 9.88
C ALA A 65 -0.49 -7.00 8.44
N THR A 66 0.29 -6.22 7.70
CA THR A 66 -0.05 -5.86 6.32
C THR A 66 0.02 -7.09 5.40
N ALA A 67 1.10 -7.87 5.46
CA ALA A 67 1.23 -9.08 4.67
C ALA A 67 0.08 -10.07 4.93
N MET A 68 -0.30 -10.21 6.20
CA MET A 68 -1.42 -11.05 6.62
C MET A 68 -2.78 -10.51 6.16
N ALA A 69 -3.01 -9.19 6.26
CA ALA A 69 -4.27 -8.58 5.87
C ALA A 69 -4.49 -8.64 4.35
N ILE A 70 -3.42 -8.50 3.56
CA ILE A 70 -3.47 -8.65 2.10
C ILE A 70 -3.94 -10.06 1.74
N PHE A 71 -3.32 -11.10 2.29
CA PHE A 71 -3.73 -12.49 2.05
C PHE A 71 -5.15 -12.77 2.56
N SER A 72 -5.45 -12.40 3.81
CA SER A 72 -6.73 -12.77 4.43
C SER A 72 -7.94 -12.11 3.78
N GLY A 73 -7.73 -11.03 3.02
CA GLY A 73 -8.74 -10.42 2.15
C GLY A 73 -9.30 -11.34 1.06
N ASP A 74 -8.60 -12.43 0.74
CA ASP A 74 -9.08 -13.46 -0.19
C ASP A 74 -10.19 -14.33 0.42
N ILE A 75 -10.23 -14.45 1.75
CA ILE A 75 -11.16 -15.34 2.46
C ILE A 75 -12.62 -14.92 2.23
N PRO A 76 -13.03 -13.68 2.49
CA PRO A 76 -14.39 -13.26 2.23
C PRO A 76 -14.72 -13.22 0.72
N GLY A 77 -13.75 -12.93 -0.13
CA GLY A 77 -13.90 -13.05 -1.59
C GLY A 77 -14.29 -14.47 -2.00
N CYS A 78 -13.61 -15.45 -1.48
CA CYS A 78 -13.83 -16.87 -1.76
C CYS A 78 -15.17 -17.38 -1.19
N LEU A 79 -15.52 -17.03 0.04
CA LEU A 79 -16.67 -17.62 0.76
C LEU A 79 -17.97 -16.82 0.59
N LEU A 80 -17.90 -15.50 0.35
CA LEU A 80 -19.04 -14.59 0.31
C LEU A 80 -19.21 -13.86 -1.05
N ARG A 81 -18.25 -13.99 -1.96
CA ARG A 81 -18.12 -13.15 -3.17
C ARG A 81 -17.95 -11.65 -2.84
N MET A 82 -17.38 -11.33 -1.69
CA MET A 82 -17.11 -9.99 -1.26
C MET A 82 -15.62 -9.84 -0.98
N PRO A 83 -14.88 -9.15 -1.85
CA PRO A 83 -13.44 -8.99 -1.64
C PRO A 83 -13.17 -8.26 -0.32
N GLY A 84 -12.19 -8.74 0.45
CA GLY A 84 -11.73 -8.06 1.66
C GLY A 84 -10.76 -6.91 1.34
N THR A 85 -10.08 -6.97 0.19
CA THR A 85 -9.19 -5.92 -0.30
C THR A 85 -9.48 -5.62 -1.76
N PRO A 86 -9.16 -4.41 -2.28
CA PRO A 86 -9.31 -4.10 -3.70
C PRO A 86 -8.49 -5.04 -4.61
N ALA A 87 -7.34 -5.51 -4.13
CA ALA A 87 -6.51 -6.48 -4.84
C ALA A 87 -7.22 -7.83 -5.00
N SER A 88 -7.84 -8.35 -3.92
CA SER A 88 -8.55 -9.63 -3.97
C SER A 88 -9.77 -9.59 -4.90
N ALA A 89 -10.32 -8.40 -5.16
CA ALA A 89 -11.43 -8.22 -6.09
C ALA A 89 -11.08 -8.71 -7.51
N ALA A 90 -9.83 -8.65 -7.92
CA ALA A 90 -9.38 -9.09 -9.25
C ALA A 90 -9.69 -10.55 -9.56
N TYR A 91 -9.68 -11.42 -8.56
CA TYR A 91 -9.90 -12.87 -8.73
C TYR A 91 -10.99 -13.44 -7.81
N THR A 92 -11.78 -12.57 -7.17
CA THR A 92 -12.90 -12.96 -6.30
C THR A 92 -13.92 -13.83 -7.05
N ASP A 93 -14.26 -13.49 -8.29
CA ASP A 93 -15.22 -14.27 -9.08
C ASP A 93 -14.69 -15.67 -9.38
N GLU A 94 -13.38 -15.85 -9.60
CA GLU A 94 -12.77 -17.18 -9.74
C GLU A 94 -12.85 -17.97 -8.45
N ALA A 95 -12.42 -17.37 -7.34
CA ALA A 95 -12.40 -18.04 -6.04
C ALA A 95 -13.81 -18.45 -5.60
N TYR A 96 -14.79 -17.59 -5.80
CA TYR A 96 -16.19 -17.89 -5.47
C TYR A 96 -16.81 -18.94 -6.40
N ALA A 97 -16.52 -18.89 -7.69
CA ALA A 97 -16.97 -19.93 -8.63
C ALA A 97 -16.39 -21.30 -8.30
N MET A 98 -15.11 -21.35 -7.85
CA MET A 98 -14.50 -22.57 -7.33
C MET A 98 -15.21 -23.06 -6.05
N THR A 99 -15.56 -22.14 -5.16
CA THR A 99 -16.32 -22.47 -3.94
C THR A 99 -17.66 -23.09 -4.26
N LYS A 100 -18.41 -22.56 -5.23
CA LYS A 100 -19.68 -23.16 -5.69
C LYS A 100 -19.50 -24.57 -6.27
N LYS A 101 -18.33 -24.88 -6.81
CA LYS A 101 -17.97 -26.21 -7.32
C LYS A 101 -17.43 -27.16 -6.23
N GLY A 102 -17.46 -26.76 -4.95
CA GLY A 102 -16.90 -27.56 -3.86
C GLY A 102 -15.38 -27.52 -3.77
N GLN A 103 -14.72 -26.53 -4.38
CA GLN A 103 -13.26 -26.40 -4.44
C GLN A 103 -12.74 -25.20 -3.63
N ALA A 104 -13.45 -24.80 -2.57
CA ALA A 104 -13.05 -23.70 -1.70
C ALA A 104 -11.64 -23.91 -1.10
N GLU A 105 -11.33 -25.15 -0.70
CA GLU A 105 -10.01 -25.51 -0.17
C GLU A 105 -8.87 -25.21 -1.15
N LEU A 106 -9.07 -25.52 -2.44
CA LEU A 106 -8.09 -25.31 -3.48
C LEU A 106 -7.90 -23.81 -3.76
N ALA A 107 -8.99 -23.04 -3.78
CA ALA A 107 -8.94 -21.59 -3.98
C ALA A 107 -8.22 -20.88 -2.83
N LEU A 108 -8.63 -21.16 -1.58
CA LEU A 108 -8.01 -20.57 -0.38
C LEU A 108 -6.56 -21.02 -0.20
N GLY A 109 -6.26 -22.30 -0.50
CA GLY A 109 -4.89 -22.80 -0.48
C GLY A 109 -4.00 -22.14 -1.54
N ALA A 110 -4.52 -21.92 -2.74
CA ALA A 110 -3.81 -21.20 -3.78
C ALA A 110 -3.54 -19.75 -3.36
N GLY A 111 -4.55 -19.02 -2.87
CA GLY A 111 -4.36 -17.67 -2.31
C GLY A 111 -3.24 -17.64 -1.26
N LEU A 112 -3.28 -18.55 -0.27
CA LEU A 112 -2.30 -18.62 0.81
C LEU A 112 -0.88 -18.90 0.32
N VAL A 113 -0.71 -19.99 -0.42
CA VAL A 113 0.62 -20.48 -0.80
C VAL A 113 1.28 -19.54 -1.82
N PHE A 114 0.52 -19.08 -2.83
CA PHE A 114 1.09 -18.23 -3.86
C PHE A 114 1.28 -16.79 -3.41
N SER A 115 0.50 -16.28 -2.46
CA SER A 115 0.81 -15.01 -1.75
C SER A 115 2.15 -15.12 -1.00
N ALA A 116 2.38 -16.20 -0.26
CA ALA A 116 3.64 -16.40 0.45
C ALA A 116 4.85 -16.52 -0.51
N ILE A 117 4.70 -17.27 -1.60
CA ILE A 117 5.76 -17.42 -2.63
C ILE A 117 6.04 -16.05 -3.29
N GLY A 118 4.99 -15.32 -3.67
CA GLY A 118 5.12 -13.99 -4.27
C GLY A 118 5.79 -13.00 -3.31
N GLY A 119 5.40 -13.01 -2.04
CA GLY A 119 5.99 -12.16 -1.01
C GLY A 119 7.47 -12.45 -0.78
N LEU A 120 7.88 -13.73 -0.77
CA LEU A 120 9.30 -14.12 -0.69
C LEU A 120 10.07 -13.69 -1.95
N PHE A 121 9.49 -13.82 -3.13
CA PHE A 121 10.10 -13.34 -4.37
C PHE A 121 10.29 -11.82 -4.33
N GLY A 122 9.24 -11.06 -3.98
CA GLY A 122 9.31 -9.61 -3.84
C GLY A 122 10.36 -9.18 -2.81
N THR A 123 10.47 -9.92 -1.69
CA THR A 123 11.49 -9.69 -0.68
C THR A 123 12.89 -9.90 -1.23
N ALA A 124 13.11 -10.94 -2.03
CA ALA A 124 14.41 -11.18 -2.69
C ALA A 124 14.77 -10.02 -3.63
N VAL A 125 13.80 -9.52 -4.40
CA VAL A 125 13.99 -8.34 -5.25
C VAL A 125 14.26 -7.08 -4.42
N LEU A 126 13.56 -6.88 -3.29
CA LEU A 126 13.81 -5.78 -2.36
C LEU A 126 15.25 -5.82 -1.81
N MET A 127 15.73 -7.00 -1.40
CA MET A 127 17.08 -7.19 -0.86
C MET A 127 18.19 -6.82 -1.84
N VAL A 128 17.98 -7.04 -3.13
CA VAL A 128 18.96 -6.72 -4.18
C VAL A 128 18.73 -5.34 -4.78
N GLY A 129 17.48 -5.02 -5.03
CA GLY A 129 17.09 -3.79 -5.73
C GLY A 129 17.23 -2.53 -4.89
N ALA A 130 16.84 -2.57 -3.61
CA ALA A 130 16.87 -1.37 -2.78
C ALA A 130 18.29 -0.86 -2.52
N PRO A 131 19.30 -1.68 -2.15
CA PRO A 131 20.68 -1.21 -2.00
C PRO A 131 21.26 -0.66 -3.31
N THR A 132 21.05 -1.37 -4.42
CA THR A 132 21.55 -0.94 -5.74
C THR A 132 20.95 0.41 -6.15
N LEU A 133 19.64 0.58 -5.91
CA LEU A 133 18.96 1.83 -6.18
C LEU A 133 19.40 2.95 -5.21
N ALA A 134 19.69 2.62 -3.95
CA ALA A 134 20.20 3.58 -2.96
C ALA A 134 21.59 4.10 -3.35
N GLU A 135 22.49 3.24 -3.82
CA GLU A 135 23.81 3.65 -4.34
C GLU A 135 23.67 4.60 -5.54
N PHE A 136 22.73 4.32 -6.45
CA PHE A 136 22.44 5.20 -7.57
C PHE A 136 21.86 6.54 -7.07
N ALA A 137 20.98 6.51 -6.09
CA ALA A 137 20.32 7.69 -5.51
C ALA A 137 21.28 8.63 -4.75
N LEU A 138 22.46 8.14 -4.30
CA LEU A 138 23.50 9.01 -3.74
C LEU A 138 24.01 10.08 -4.73
N LYS A 139 23.84 9.85 -6.01
CA LYS A 139 24.22 10.81 -7.08
C LYS A 139 23.15 11.88 -7.33
N PHE A 140 21.99 11.75 -6.70
CA PHE A 140 20.87 12.68 -6.89
C PHE A 140 21.12 13.99 -6.16
N SER A 141 20.65 15.05 -6.76
CA SER A 141 20.56 16.39 -6.16
C SER A 141 19.09 16.80 -6.04
N SER A 142 18.83 18.01 -5.58
CA SER A 142 17.47 18.54 -5.49
C SER A 142 16.70 18.53 -6.83
N PHE A 143 17.40 18.61 -7.98
CA PHE A 143 16.78 18.57 -9.30
C PHE A 143 16.17 17.19 -9.60
N GLU A 144 16.92 16.10 -9.33
CA GLU A 144 16.44 14.74 -9.53
C GLU A 144 15.31 14.41 -8.54
N TYR A 145 15.45 14.79 -7.27
CA TYR A 145 14.40 14.58 -6.27
C TYR A 145 13.11 15.32 -6.61
N PHE A 146 13.19 16.56 -7.10
CA PHE A 146 12.02 17.32 -7.55
C PHE A 146 11.25 16.55 -8.63
N TRP A 147 11.92 16.14 -9.70
CA TRP A 147 11.28 15.42 -10.79
C TRP A 147 10.78 14.04 -10.37
N LEU A 148 11.51 13.35 -9.52
CA LEU A 148 11.12 12.03 -9.01
C LEU A 148 9.86 12.11 -8.18
N VAL A 149 9.76 13.08 -7.27
CA VAL A 149 8.57 13.33 -6.46
C VAL A 149 7.39 13.73 -7.34
N LEU A 150 7.60 14.65 -8.29
CA LEU A 150 6.54 15.07 -9.20
C LEU A 150 6.07 13.94 -10.11
N LEU A 151 6.98 13.09 -10.58
CA LEU A 151 6.63 11.86 -11.31
C LEU A 151 5.79 10.92 -10.45
N GLY A 152 6.19 10.69 -9.20
CA GLY A 152 5.45 9.86 -8.25
C GLY A 152 4.02 10.37 -8.01
N LEU A 153 3.86 11.66 -7.77
CA LEU A 153 2.54 12.30 -7.61
C LEU A 153 1.71 12.19 -8.90
N THR A 154 2.35 12.33 -10.04
CA THR A 154 1.71 12.17 -11.36
C THR A 154 1.20 10.74 -11.56
N CYS A 155 2.05 9.75 -11.29
CA CYS A 155 1.65 8.33 -11.38
C CYS A 155 0.46 8.03 -10.48
N ALA A 156 0.45 8.55 -9.24
CA ALA A 156 -0.65 8.37 -8.31
C ALA A 156 -1.98 8.87 -8.88
N VAL A 157 -2.00 10.01 -9.57
CA VAL A 157 -3.21 10.56 -10.19
C VAL A 157 -3.74 9.66 -11.32
N PHE A 158 -2.83 9.20 -12.19
CA PHE A 158 -3.23 8.45 -13.39
C PHE A 158 -3.53 6.98 -13.14
N LEU A 159 -2.92 6.38 -12.10
CA LEU A 159 -3.09 4.96 -11.80
C LEU A 159 -4.28 4.67 -10.85
N THR A 160 -4.63 5.61 -9.97
CA THR A 160 -5.67 5.38 -8.94
C THR A 160 -7.07 5.87 -9.33
N SER A 161 -7.23 6.55 -10.46
CA SER A 161 -8.51 7.14 -10.85
C SER A 161 -8.89 6.81 -12.27
N GLU A 162 -10.13 6.30 -12.46
CA GLU A 162 -10.75 6.19 -13.78
C GLU A 162 -10.96 7.58 -14.42
N GLN A 163 -11.09 8.62 -13.59
CA GLN A 163 -11.24 10.02 -13.99
C GLN A 163 -10.04 10.84 -13.51
N PRO A 164 -8.98 11.02 -14.32
CA PRO A 164 -7.75 11.70 -13.90
C PRO A 164 -7.95 13.09 -13.31
N LEU A 165 -9.00 13.80 -13.74
CA LEU A 165 -9.33 15.12 -13.19
C LEU A 165 -9.69 15.05 -11.69
N LYS A 166 -10.45 14.03 -11.27
CA LYS A 166 -10.78 13.83 -9.86
C LYS A 166 -9.55 13.45 -9.04
N GLY A 167 -8.67 12.60 -9.59
CA GLY A 167 -7.37 12.29 -8.98
C GLY A 167 -6.50 13.54 -8.83
N PHE A 168 -6.50 14.42 -9.84
CA PHE A 168 -5.75 15.68 -9.78
C PHE A 168 -6.30 16.65 -8.72
N VAL A 169 -7.63 16.80 -8.64
CA VAL A 169 -8.26 17.62 -7.58
C VAL A 169 -7.90 17.06 -6.19
N SER A 170 -7.97 15.76 -6.01
CA SER A 170 -7.56 15.08 -4.78
C SER A 170 -6.10 15.39 -4.42
N LEU A 171 -5.18 15.26 -5.39
CA LEU A 171 -3.76 15.60 -5.21
C LEU A 171 -3.58 17.07 -4.79
N LEU A 172 -4.24 18.01 -5.45
CA LEU A 172 -4.12 19.44 -5.12
C LEU A 172 -4.62 19.75 -3.71
N LEU A 173 -5.70 19.09 -3.25
CA LEU A 173 -6.18 19.20 -1.88
C LEU A 173 -5.10 18.70 -0.89
N GLY A 174 -4.47 17.57 -1.17
CA GLY A 174 -3.37 17.06 -0.33
C GLY A 174 -2.17 17.99 -0.29
N LEU A 175 -1.75 18.50 -1.44
CA LEU A 175 -0.66 19.50 -1.53
C LEU A 175 -1.01 20.78 -0.77
N LEU A 176 -2.26 21.25 -0.84
CA LEU A 176 -2.72 22.40 -0.07
C LEU A 176 -2.61 22.15 1.44
N VAL A 177 -3.04 20.99 1.91
CA VAL A 177 -2.90 20.59 3.32
C VAL A 177 -1.43 20.54 3.74
N ALA A 178 -0.53 20.06 2.89
CA ALA A 178 0.92 20.02 3.14
C ALA A 178 1.55 21.41 3.31
N THR A 179 0.91 22.47 2.79
CA THR A 179 1.43 23.85 2.91
C THR A 179 1.10 24.52 4.24
N VAL A 180 0.27 23.92 5.08
CA VAL A 180 -0.12 24.49 6.38
C VAL A 180 1.06 24.44 7.37
N GLY A 181 1.29 25.54 8.09
CA GLY A 181 2.29 25.62 9.16
C GLY A 181 3.59 26.31 8.77
N LEU A 182 4.64 26.06 9.56
CA LEU A 182 5.99 26.64 9.40
C LEU A 182 6.95 25.76 8.59
N GLY A 183 6.52 24.56 8.18
CA GLY A 183 7.35 23.56 7.50
C GLY A 183 7.74 23.92 6.06
N ASN A 184 8.05 25.18 5.79
CA ASN A 184 8.48 25.66 4.49
C ASN A 184 9.90 26.26 4.56
N PRO A 185 10.66 26.27 3.45
CA PRO A 185 12.03 26.78 3.43
C PRO A 185 12.20 28.23 3.88
N ALA A 186 11.14 29.05 3.79
CA ALA A 186 11.16 30.45 4.20
C ALA A 186 10.85 30.65 5.71
N GLY A 187 10.37 29.62 6.42
CA GLY A 187 10.01 29.69 7.85
C GLY A 187 8.84 30.65 8.15
N ILE A 188 7.99 30.96 7.16
CA ILE A 188 6.86 31.86 7.32
C ILE A 188 5.59 31.03 7.59
N PRO A 189 4.80 31.34 8.65
CA PRO A 189 3.58 30.60 8.94
C PRO A 189 2.55 30.79 7.82
N ARG A 190 2.02 29.68 7.29
CA ARG A 190 1.00 29.67 6.24
C ARG A 190 -0.26 28.97 6.74
N PHE A 191 -1.41 29.56 6.47
CA PHE A 191 -2.74 29.00 6.79
C PHE A 191 -2.91 28.59 8.26
N THR A 192 -2.22 29.27 9.19
CA THR A 192 -2.31 28.96 10.64
C THR A 192 -3.48 29.67 11.32
N PHE A 193 -4.05 30.69 10.69
CA PHE A 193 -5.19 31.49 11.20
C PHE A 193 -5.03 31.94 12.66
N GLY A 194 -3.78 32.10 13.12
CA GLY A 194 -3.46 32.48 14.49
C GLY A 194 -3.47 31.33 15.51
N SER A 195 -3.71 30.07 15.09
CA SER A 195 -3.63 28.91 15.98
C SER A 195 -2.18 28.47 16.16
N ILE A 196 -1.80 28.22 17.40
CA ILE A 196 -0.46 27.71 17.75
C ILE A 196 -0.31 26.25 17.29
N GLU A 197 -1.38 25.45 17.40
CA GLU A 197 -1.41 24.04 17.01
C GLU A 197 -1.12 23.90 15.49
N LEU A 198 -1.67 24.82 14.67
CA LEU A 198 -1.45 24.81 13.22
C LEU A 198 -0.04 25.29 12.80
N MET A 199 0.74 25.87 13.71
CA MET A 199 2.14 26.22 13.42
C MET A 199 3.00 24.96 13.16
N GLY A 200 2.71 23.85 13.84
CA GLY A 200 3.34 22.55 13.58
C GLY A 200 2.88 21.86 12.28
N GLY A 201 1.91 22.45 11.57
CA GLY A 201 1.26 21.82 10.42
C GLY A 201 0.16 20.84 10.81
N ILE A 202 -0.37 20.15 9.81
CA ILE A 202 -1.36 19.10 10.02
C ILE A 202 -0.62 17.78 10.30
N GLY A 203 -0.89 17.16 11.44
CA GLY A 203 -0.29 15.88 11.81
C GLY A 203 -0.61 14.80 10.78
N LEU A 204 0.43 14.23 10.14
CA LEU A 204 0.26 13.23 9.08
C LEU A 204 -0.50 11.99 9.59
N ILE A 205 -0.15 11.50 10.78
CA ILE A 205 -0.72 10.26 11.31
C ILE A 205 -2.21 10.44 11.70
N PRO A 206 -2.63 11.45 12.47
CA PRO A 206 -4.04 11.73 12.71
C PRO A 206 -4.84 11.90 11.41
N LEU A 207 -4.28 12.60 10.42
CA LEU A 207 -4.89 12.76 9.11
C LEU A 207 -5.13 11.40 8.43
N MET A 208 -4.14 10.51 8.43
CA MET A 208 -4.22 9.19 7.79
C MET A 208 -5.20 8.27 8.51
N ILE A 209 -5.20 8.26 9.86
CA ILE A 209 -6.21 7.52 10.64
C ILE A 209 -7.62 8.01 10.27
N GLY A 210 -7.80 9.32 10.17
CA GLY A 210 -9.05 9.92 9.73
C GLY A 210 -9.46 9.44 8.34
N MET A 211 -8.59 9.65 7.37
CA MET A 211 -8.91 9.38 5.96
C MET A 211 -9.16 7.89 5.67
N PHE A 212 -8.51 6.94 6.37
CA PHE A 212 -8.67 5.52 6.11
C PHE A 212 -9.62 4.81 7.08
N ALA A 213 -9.56 5.14 8.38
CA ALA A 213 -10.35 4.40 9.37
C ALA A 213 -11.68 5.09 9.66
N ILE A 214 -11.68 6.41 9.90
CA ILE A 214 -12.92 7.13 10.22
C ILE A 214 -13.85 7.22 9.01
N SER A 215 -13.32 7.43 7.80
CA SER A 215 -14.13 7.43 6.57
C SER A 215 -14.90 6.12 6.40
N GLU A 216 -14.23 4.99 6.67
CA GLU A 216 -14.86 3.67 6.55
C GLU A 216 -15.89 3.41 7.65
N ILE A 217 -15.64 3.89 8.88
CA ILE A 217 -16.63 3.83 9.98
C ILE A 217 -17.88 4.63 9.61
N ILE A 218 -17.73 5.83 9.04
CA ILE A 218 -18.86 6.66 8.59
C ILE A 218 -19.60 5.94 7.47
N ARG A 219 -18.89 5.39 6.48
CA ARG A 219 -19.49 4.63 5.37
C ARG A 219 -20.33 3.47 5.89
N TYR A 220 -19.78 2.71 6.83
CA TYR A 220 -20.50 1.61 7.44
C TYR A 220 -21.75 2.06 8.21
N ALA A 221 -21.68 3.21 8.92
CA ALA A 221 -22.82 3.75 9.66
C ALA A 221 -23.99 4.18 8.75
N VAL A 222 -23.68 4.55 7.50
CA VAL A 222 -24.69 4.96 6.50
C VAL A 222 -25.17 3.76 5.67
N ASP A 223 -24.37 2.69 5.57
CA ASP A 223 -24.70 1.51 4.75
C ASP A 223 -25.78 0.64 5.44
N THR A 224 -26.87 0.41 4.73
CA THR A 224 -28.04 -0.37 5.18
C THR A 224 -28.10 -1.78 4.57
N ASN A 225 -27.01 -2.28 4.02
CA ASN A 225 -26.98 -3.57 3.35
C ASN A 225 -27.34 -4.75 4.28
N PRO A 226 -28.12 -5.76 3.79
CA PRO A 226 -28.52 -6.90 4.59
C PRO A 226 -27.33 -7.79 4.99
N PRO A 227 -27.46 -8.58 6.08
CA PRO A 227 -26.42 -9.50 6.51
C PRO A 227 -26.06 -10.54 5.45
N LEU A 228 -24.79 -10.87 5.39
CA LEU A 228 -24.20 -11.74 4.36
C LEU A 228 -24.58 -13.20 4.53
N MET A 229 -24.90 -13.89 3.44
CA MET A 229 -25.11 -15.32 3.44
C MET A 229 -23.76 -16.05 3.21
N ILE A 230 -23.27 -16.74 4.22
CA ILE A 230 -22.04 -17.54 4.16
C ILE A 230 -22.35 -18.85 3.45
N VAL A 231 -21.58 -19.18 2.42
CA VAL A 231 -21.65 -20.53 1.81
C VAL A 231 -21.05 -21.53 2.78
N ASP A 232 -21.89 -22.39 3.33
CA ASP A 232 -21.49 -23.39 4.31
C ASP A 232 -20.84 -24.60 3.62
N GLN A 233 -19.51 -24.56 3.49
CA GLN A 233 -18.74 -25.72 3.02
C GLN A 233 -17.68 -26.13 4.05
N PRO A 234 -17.48 -27.43 4.27
CA PRO A 234 -16.42 -27.92 5.12
C PRO A 234 -15.06 -27.60 4.46
N ILE A 235 -14.16 -26.95 5.19
CA ILE A 235 -12.81 -26.68 4.75
C ILE A 235 -11.87 -27.71 5.38
N GLY A 236 -11.34 -28.61 4.57
CA GLY A 236 -10.42 -29.67 4.98
C GLY A 236 -8.95 -29.25 4.87
N ASN A 237 -8.19 -29.88 3.97
CA ASN A 237 -6.76 -29.63 3.82
C ASN A 237 -6.47 -28.71 2.63
N VAL A 238 -6.21 -27.42 2.91
CA VAL A 238 -5.92 -26.40 1.90
C VAL A 238 -4.56 -26.60 1.18
N PHE A 239 -3.67 -27.42 1.72
CA PHE A 239 -2.39 -27.71 1.06
C PHE A 239 -2.47 -28.82 0.01
N LYS A 240 -3.62 -29.52 -0.06
CA LYS A 240 -3.81 -30.59 -1.03
C LYS A 240 -3.79 -30.03 -2.46
N GLY A 241 -2.86 -30.52 -3.25
CA GLY A 241 -2.71 -30.11 -4.66
C GLY A 241 -1.81 -28.89 -4.90
N MET A 242 -1.33 -28.20 -3.87
CA MET A 242 -0.49 -26.98 -4.04
C MET A 242 0.81 -27.29 -4.76
N TRP A 243 1.50 -28.37 -4.42
CA TRP A 243 2.71 -28.81 -5.13
C TRP A 243 2.44 -29.02 -6.63
N ARG A 244 1.32 -29.69 -6.95
CA ARG A 244 0.94 -29.91 -8.36
C ARG A 244 0.69 -28.57 -9.10
N LEU A 245 0.06 -27.58 -8.44
CA LEU A 245 -0.16 -26.26 -9.03
C LEU A 245 1.16 -25.51 -9.22
N THR A 246 2.07 -25.57 -8.25
CA THR A 246 3.41 -24.95 -8.36
C THR A 246 4.19 -25.52 -9.56
N VAL A 247 4.16 -26.83 -9.76
CA VAL A 247 4.83 -27.46 -10.91
C VAL A 247 4.09 -27.19 -12.24
N LYS A 248 2.77 -27.03 -12.18
CA LYS A 248 1.96 -26.78 -13.40
C LYS A 248 2.08 -25.32 -13.89
N TYR A 249 2.21 -24.35 -12.97
CA TYR A 249 2.14 -22.92 -13.28
C TYR A 249 3.41 -22.11 -12.89
N PRO A 250 4.65 -22.61 -13.15
CA PRO A 250 5.86 -21.92 -12.70
C PRO A 250 6.07 -20.56 -13.37
N LEU A 251 5.72 -20.45 -14.65
CA LEU A 251 5.81 -19.19 -15.40
C LEU A 251 4.80 -18.14 -14.91
N GLN A 252 3.59 -18.58 -14.57
CA GLN A 252 2.56 -17.71 -14.01
C GLN A 252 2.96 -17.15 -12.64
N ILE A 253 3.52 -18.00 -11.78
CA ILE A 253 4.05 -17.59 -10.47
C ILE A 253 5.17 -16.56 -10.65
N LEU A 254 6.14 -16.85 -11.51
CA LEU A 254 7.27 -15.94 -11.77
C LEU A 254 6.78 -14.61 -12.40
N ARG A 255 5.90 -14.70 -13.39
CA ARG A 255 5.35 -13.53 -14.08
C ARG A 255 4.51 -12.68 -13.16
N GLY A 256 3.61 -13.29 -12.37
CA GLY A 256 2.80 -12.61 -11.37
C GLY A 256 3.67 -11.92 -10.32
N SER A 257 4.65 -12.64 -9.75
CA SER A 257 5.56 -12.08 -8.76
C SER A 257 6.41 -10.92 -9.32
N ALA A 258 6.92 -11.06 -10.55
CA ALA A 258 7.69 -9.99 -11.20
C ALA A 258 6.82 -8.76 -11.51
N LEU A 259 5.63 -8.96 -12.09
CA LEU A 259 4.67 -7.88 -12.34
C LEU A 259 4.25 -7.20 -11.04
N GLY A 260 3.94 -8.00 -10.01
CA GLY A 260 3.59 -7.48 -8.70
C GLY A 260 4.68 -6.57 -8.13
N THR A 261 5.92 -7.04 -8.08
CA THR A 261 7.04 -6.25 -7.57
C THR A 261 7.28 -4.98 -8.39
N LEU A 262 7.22 -5.06 -9.72
CA LEU A 262 7.43 -3.90 -10.60
C LEU A 262 6.30 -2.87 -10.45
N VAL A 263 5.05 -3.31 -10.46
CA VAL A 263 3.89 -2.42 -10.30
C VAL A 263 3.85 -1.84 -8.89
N GLY A 264 4.15 -2.65 -7.87
CA GLY A 264 4.25 -2.17 -6.49
C GLY A 264 5.30 -1.07 -6.31
N ALA A 265 6.42 -1.14 -7.03
CA ALA A 265 7.45 -0.11 -7.01
C ALA A 265 7.05 1.20 -7.72
N LEU A 266 5.95 1.21 -8.48
CA LEU A 266 5.44 2.43 -9.09
C LEU A 266 4.59 3.22 -8.08
N PRO A 267 4.91 4.50 -7.83
CA PRO A 267 4.15 5.31 -6.88
C PRO A 267 2.65 5.37 -7.22
N GLY A 268 1.82 5.08 -6.23
CA GLY A 268 0.37 5.10 -6.36
C GLY A 268 -0.28 3.83 -6.94
N ALA A 269 0.50 2.88 -7.46
CA ALA A 269 -0.05 1.65 -8.06
C ALA A 269 -0.38 0.58 -6.99
N GLY A 270 0.59 0.24 -6.16
CA GLY A 270 0.44 -0.72 -5.07
C GLY A 270 -0.01 -2.12 -5.45
N ALA A 271 -0.35 -2.89 -4.42
CA ALA A 271 -0.81 -4.26 -4.57
C ALA A 271 -2.15 -4.38 -5.31
N ASP A 272 -3.02 -3.38 -5.17
CA ASP A 272 -4.36 -3.40 -5.75
C ASP A 272 -4.29 -3.43 -7.28
N ILE A 273 -3.57 -2.50 -7.88
CA ILE A 273 -3.39 -2.45 -9.34
C ILE A 273 -2.57 -3.64 -9.84
N ALA A 274 -1.56 -4.06 -9.07
CA ALA A 274 -0.72 -5.20 -9.43
C ALA A 274 -1.52 -6.49 -9.61
N ALA A 275 -2.48 -6.78 -8.72
CA ALA A 275 -3.33 -7.94 -8.81
C ALA A 275 -4.23 -7.93 -10.06
N TRP A 276 -4.86 -6.79 -10.36
CA TRP A 276 -5.69 -6.63 -11.56
C TRP A 276 -4.89 -6.76 -12.85
N MET A 277 -3.73 -6.11 -12.92
CA MET A 277 -2.85 -6.23 -14.09
C MET A 277 -2.39 -7.68 -14.28
N SER A 278 -2.00 -8.34 -13.20
CA SER A 278 -1.57 -9.74 -13.24
C SER A 278 -2.70 -10.66 -13.70
N TYR A 279 -3.94 -10.45 -13.22
CA TYR A 279 -5.11 -11.19 -13.67
C TYR A 279 -5.37 -11.00 -15.17
N ALA A 280 -5.32 -9.76 -15.66
CA ALA A 280 -5.50 -9.46 -17.07
C ALA A 280 -4.42 -10.10 -17.97
N VAL A 281 -3.17 -10.07 -17.51
CA VAL A 281 -2.03 -10.71 -18.19
C VAL A 281 -2.19 -12.22 -18.15
N SER A 282 -2.59 -12.79 -17.01
CA SER A 282 -2.88 -14.22 -16.88
C SER A 282 -3.89 -14.68 -17.92
N LYS A 283 -5.04 -13.99 -17.99
CA LYS A 283 -6.09 -14.28 -18.96
C LYS A 283 -5.61 -14.16 -20.40
N LYS A 284 -4.82 -13.13 -20.72
CA LYS A 284 -4.32 -12.87 -22.09
C LYS A 284 -3.34 -13.95 -22.57
N PHE A 285 -2.51 -14.47 -21.68
CA PHE A 285 -1.46 -15.43 -22.03
C PHE A 285 -1.79 -16.89 -21.62
N SER A 286 -2.99 -17.12 -21.08
CA SER A 286 -3.46 -18.46 -20.75
C SER A 286 -3.74 -19.27 -22.02
N LYS A 287 -3.59 -20.59 -21.90
CA LYS A 287 -4.02 -21.53 -22.96
C LYS A 287 -5.54 -21.75 -22.98
N GLU A 288 -6.24 -21.34 -21.92
CA GLU A 288 -7.68 -21.54 -21.71
C GLU A 288 -8.37 -20.24 -21.27
N PRO A 289 -8.24 -19.14 -22.03
CA PRO A 289 -8.73 -17.82 -21.60
C PRO A 289 -10.25 -17.76 -21.42
N GLU A 290 -11.01 -18.65 -22.07
CA GLU A 290 -12.45 -18.78 -21.96
C GLU A 290 -12.92 -19.33 -20.59
N LYS A 291 -12.02 -19.97 -19.83
CA LYS A 291 -12.32 -20.49 -18.49
C LYS A 291 -12.25 -19.43 -17.40
N PHE A 292 -11.65 -18.26 -17.69
CA PHE A 292 -11.60 -17.15 -16.75
C PHE A 292 -13.00 -16.59 -16.49
N GLY A 293 -13.29 -16.31 -15.22
CA GLY A 293 -14.62 -15.95 -14.73
C GLY A 293 -15.49 -17.14 -14.34
N THR A 294 -15.03 -18.38 -14.58
CA THR A 294 -15.79 -19.59 -14.28
C THR A 294 -15.17 -20.45 -13.18
N GLY A 295 -14.14 -20.00 -12.51
CA GLY A 295 -13.42 -20.75 -11.48
C GLY A 295 -12.16 -21.42 -12.04
N HIS A 296 -11.32 -20.67 -12.71
CA HIS A 296 -10.04 -21.11 -13.22
C HIS A 296 -8.90 -20.74 -12.27
N VAL A 297 -8.25 -21.73 -11.69
CA VAL A 297 -7.24 -21.52 -10.63
C VAL A 297 -6.00 -20.75 -11.11
N GLU A 298 -5.68 -20.77 -12.41
CA GLU A 298 -4.54 -20.03 -12.99
C GLU A 298 -4.60 -18.53 -12.65
N GLY A 299 -5.78 -17.92 -12.75
CA GLY A 299 -5.98 -16.52 -12.39
C GLY A 299 -5.65 -16.23 -10.92
N ILE A 300 -6.04 -17.14 -9.99
CA ILE A 300 -5.72 -17.00 -8.57
C ILE A 300 -4.22 -17.17 -8.31
N VAL A 301 -3.57 -18.15 -8.97
CA VAL A 301 -2.13 -18.42 -8.84
C VAL A 301 -1.31 -17.18 -9.22
N GLU A 302 -1.58 -16.60 -10.36
CA GLU A 302 -0.81 -15.47 -10.88
C GLU A 302 -1.10 -14.17 -10.12
N SER A 303 -2.37 -13.84 -9.88
CA SER A 303 -2.75 -12.62 -9.15
C SER A 303 -2.41 -12.70 -7.66
N GLY A 304 -2.57 -13.87 -7.04
CA GLY A 304 -2.16 -14.09 -5.66
C GLY A 304 -0.65 -13.91 -5.47
N SER A 305 0.16 -14.41 -6.41
CA SER A 305 1.61 -14.18 -6.40
C SER A 305 1.95 -12.68 -6.57
N ALA A 306 1.20 -11.95 -7.39
CA ALA A 306 1.42 -10.52 -7.61
C ALA A 306 1.06 -9.69 -6.38
N ASN A 307 0.01 -10.07 -5.65
CA ASN A 307 -0.54 -9.30 -4.54
C ASN A 307 0.49 -9.03 -3.43
N ASN A 308 1.07 -10.07 -2.84
CA ASN A 308 2.07 -9.91 -1.77
C ASN A 308 3.47 -9.54 -2.28
N SER A 309 3.82 -9.86 -3.53
CA SER A 309 5.09 -9.39 -4.09
C SER A 309 5.08 -7.87 -4.30
N ALA A 310 3.92 -7.28 -4.59
CA ALA A 310 3.75 -5.85 -4.73
C ALA A 310 3.98 -5.10 -3.41
N LEU A 311 3.63 -5.69 -2.27
CA LEU A 311 3.93 -5.11 -0.97
C LEU A 311 5.44 -4.88 -0.80
N ALA A 312 6.25 -5.90 -1.05
CA ALA A 312 7.72 -5.74 -0.96
C ALA A 312 8.25 -4.78 -2.04
N GLY A 313 7.66 -4.80 -3.24
CA GLY A 313 7.96 -3.85 -4.32
C GLY A 313 7.76 -2.40 -3.91
N ALA A 314 6.63 -2.10 -3.24
CA ALA A 314 6.29 -0.75 -2.77
C ALA A 314 7.26 -0.21 -1.69
N TRP A 315 7.93 -1.09 -0.95
CA TRP A 315 8.94 -0.70 0.02
C TRP A 315 10.26 -0.27 -0.61
N ILE A 316 10.55 -0.63 -1.86
CA ILE A 316 11.78 -0.21 -2.56
C ILE A 316 11.85 1.33 -2.66
N PRO A 317 10.92 2.03 -3.36
CA PRO A 317 10.95 3.48 -3.42
C PRO A 317 10.70 4.13 -2.05
N ALA A 318 9.92 3.50 -1.17
CA ALA A 318 9.64 4.02 0.16
C ALA A 318 10.91 4.11 1.01
N LEU A 319 11.76 3.08 1.03
CA LEU A 319 13.02 3.08 1.78
C LEU A 319 14.11 3.94 1.12
N VAL A 320 14.20 3.92 -0.21
CA VAL A 320 15.30 4.56 -0.94
C VAL A 320 15.07 6.06 -1.14
N PHE A 321 13.83 6.47 -1.42
CA PHE A 321 13.51 7.85 -1.78
C PHE A 321 12.52 8.52 -0.82
N GLY A 322 11.92 7.78 0.11
CA GLY A 322 10.79 8.28 0.90
C GLY A 322 9.53 8.50 0.06
N ILE A 323 9.40 7.84 -1.07
CA ILE A 323 8.27 7.95 -1.98
C ILE A 323 7.41 6.68 -1.85
N PRO A 324 6.17 6.78 -1.36
CA PRO A 324 5.35 5.60 -1.17
C PRO A 324 4.87 5.00 -2.50
N GLY A 325 4.92 3.67 -2.60
CA GLY A 325 4.35 2.93 -3.72
C GLY A 325 2.81 2.85 -3.67
N ASP A 326 2.25 2.91 -2.46
CA ASP A 326 0.81 2.82 -2.21
C ASP A 326 0.40 3.52 -0.91
N SER A 327 -0.89 3.45 -0.57
CA SER A 327 -1.43 4.02 0.67
C SER A 327 -0.84 3.37 1.93
N ILE A 328 -0.49 2.09 1.88
CA ILE A 328 0.12 1.36 3.00
C ILE A 328 1.53 1.90 3.27
N THR A 329 2.34 1.99 2.23
CA THR A 329 3.71 2.51 2.34
C THR A 329 3.76 4.00 2.68
N ALA A 330 2.70 4.76 2.37
CA ALA A 330 2.56 6.13 2.86
C ALA A 330 2.47 6.17 4.40
N ILE A 331 1.67 5.28 5.01
CA ILE A 331 1.60 5.11 6.46
C ILE A 331 2.96 4.66 7.02
N VAL A 332 3.58 3.69 6.37
CA VAL A 332 4.91 3.18 6.75
C VAL A 332 5.94 4.30 6.82
N ILE A 333 5.99 5.18 5.81
CA ILE A 333 6.91 6.32 5.79
C ILE A 333 6.68 7.22 6.99
N GLY A 334 5.42 7.50 7.35
CA GLY A 334 5.07 8.23 8.55
C GLY A 334 5.64 7.58 9.83
N VAL A 335 5.51 6.25 9.94
CA VAL A 335 6.08 5.50 11.08
C VAL A 335 7.62 5.50 11.05
N LEU A 336 8.24 5.37 9.89
CA LEU A 336 9.69 5.45 9.75
C LEU A 336 10.22 6.80 10.26
N TYR A 337 9.62 7.91 9.84
CA TYR A 337 9.97 9.25 10.35
C TYR A 337 9.77 9.35 11.86
N MET A 338 8.64 8.90 12.38
CA MET A 338 8.35 8.90 13.83
C MET A 338 9.38 8.09 14.63
N LYS A 339 9.98 7.05 14.03
CA LYS A 339 11.00 6.19 14.64
C LYS A 339 12.43 6.65 14.38
N GLY A 340 12.63 7.81 13.76
CA GLY A 340 13.96 8.32 13.42
C GLY A 340 14.68 7.52 12.33
N MET A 341 13.96 6.68 11.60
CA MET A 341 14.46 5.93 10.45
C MET A 341 14.12 6.69 9.16
N ASN A 342 14.71 7.84 8.98
CA ASN A 342 14.42 8.69 7.83
C ASN A 342 14.72 7.95 6.52
N PRO A 343 13.70 7.72 5.65
CA PRO A 343 13.91 7.09 4.36
C PRO A 343 14.90 7.88 3.51
N GLY A 344 15.73 7.17 2.78
CA GLY A 344 16.74 7.78 1.93
C GLY A 344 17.99 6.91 1.80
N PRO A 345 18.91 7.21 0.85
CA PRO A 345 20.14 6.46 0.68
C PRO A 345 21.03 6.41 1.92
N SER A 346 20.99 7.47 2.75
CA SER A 346 21.73 7.56 4.01
C SER A 346 21.33 6.49 5.03
N LEU A 347 20.08 6.02 5.01
CA LEU A 347 19.59 4.95 5.89
C LEU A 347 20.36 3.64 5.66
N PHE A 348 20.71 3.35 4.39
CA PHE A 348 21.46 2.15 3.99
C PHE A 348 22.93 2.20 4.45
N ILE A 349 23.48 3.39 4.59
CA ILE A 349 24.87 3.61 4.99
C ILE A 349 24.99 3.68 6.51
N ASN A 350 24.16 4.51 7.15
CA ASN A 350 24.28 4.83 8.57
C ASN A 350 23.69 3.76 9.48
N ASN A 351 22.61 3.07 9.03
CA ASN A 351 21.87 2.07 9.82
C ASN A 351 21.58 0.80 9.02
N PRO A 352 22.61 0.13 8.45
CA PRO A 352 22.40 -1.06 7.61
C PRO A 352 21.73 -2.21 8.37
N GLN A 353 21.96 -2.33 9.69
CA GLN A 353 21.30 -3.34 10.53
C GLN A 353 19.78 -3.21 10.53
N ASN A 354 19.25 -1.99 10.48
CA ASN A 354 17.80 -1.76 10.44
C ASN A 354 17.21 -2.19 9.09
N ILE A 355 17.92 -1.93 7.99
CA ILE A 355 17.52 -2.38 6.65
C ILE A 355 17.54 -3.91 6.56
N TYR A 356 18.59 -4.55 7.08
CA TYR A 356 18.66 -6.02 7.12
C TYR A 356 17.57 -6.62 8.02
N ALA A 357 17.23 -5.95 9.13
CA ALA A 357 16.10 -6.34 9.96
C ALA A 357 14.78 -6.27 9.16
N VAL A 358 14.52 -5.23 8.37
CA VAL A 358 13.35 -5.14 7.50
C VAL A 358 13.28 -6.33 6.54
N TYR A 359 14.39 -6.71 5.90
CA TYR A 359 14.42 -7.88 5.02
C TYR A 359 14.04 -9.18 5.74
N LEU A 360 14.62 -9.39 6.94
CA LEU A 360 14.30 -10.55 7.76
C LEU A 360 12.83 -10.57 8.19
N LEU A 361 12.28 -9.40 8.54
CA LEU A 361 10.86 -9.27 8.91
C LEU A 361 9.94 -9.67 7.75
N PHE A 362 10.25 -9.27 6.52
CA PHE A 362 9.50 -9.69 5.34
C PHE A 362 9.59 -11.20 5.09
N ILE A 363 10.79 -11.79 5.21
CA ILE A 363 10.97 -13.24 5.08
C ILE A 363 10.13 -13.97 6.12
N ILE A 364 10.27 -13.59 7.38
CA ILE A 364 9.57 -14.25 8.49
C ILE A 364 8.05 -14.04 8.36
N ALA A 365 7.57 -12.85 8.01
CA ALA A 365 6.16 -12.58 7.79
C ALA A 365 5.55 -13.53 6.75
N ASN A 366 6.20 -13.72 5.60
CA ASN A 366 5.72 -14.61 4.55
C ASN A 366 5.81 -16.10 4.96
N LEU A 367 6.78 -16.48 5.78
CA LEU A 367 6.88 -17.85 6.30
C LEU A 367 5.80 -18.14 7.37
N ILE A 368 5.58 -17.22 8.32
CA ILE A 368 4.54 -17.36 9.35
C ILE A 368 3.13 -17.29 8.74
N MET A 369 2.99 -16.63 7.60
CA MET A 369 1.71 -16.55 6.88
C MET A 369 1.14 -17.95 6.60
N ILE A 370 1.98 -18.90 6.25
CA ILE A 370 1.52 -20.26 5.90
C ILE A 370 0.78 -20.94 7.08
N PRO A 371 1.37 -21.10 8.28
CA PRO A 371 0.67 -21.75 9.40
C PRO A 371 -0.45 -20.89 9.97
N LEU A 372 -0.26 -19.58 10.12
CA LEU A 372 -1.29 -18.71 10.69
C LEU A 372 -2.44 -18.47 9.70
N GLY A 373 -2.15 -18.34 8.42
CA GLY A 373 -3.17 -18.25 7.38
C GLY A 373 -4.02 -19.52 7.28
N PHE A 374 -3.40 -20.70 7.39
CA PHE A 374 -4.12 -21.96 7.50
C PHE A 374 -5.06 -21.98 8.71
N LEU A 375 -4.58 -21.55 9.88
CA LEU A 375 -5.41 -21.44 11.07
C LEU A 375 -6.57 -20.47 10.87
N CYS A 376 -6.29 -19.29 10.29
CA CYS A 376 -7.32 -18.30 9.95
C CYS A 376 -8.39 -18.88 9.02
N ILE A 377 -8.01 -19.59 7.97
CA ILE A 377 -8.95 -20.27 7.07
C ILE A 377 -9.84 -21.25 7.84
N LYS A 378 -9.28 -22.02 8.78
CA LYS A 378 -10.05 -22.95 9.60
C LYS A 378 -11.10 -22.28 10.48
N VAL A 379 -10.81 -21.09 10.99
CA VAL A 379 -11.73 -20.32 11.84
C VAL A 379 -12.51 -19.24 11.08
N ALA A 380 -12.34 -19.16 9.75
CA ALA A 380 -12.89 -18.11 8.90
C ALA A 380 -14.40 -17.88 9.11
N LYS A 381 -15.18 -18.96 9.22
CA LYS A 381 -16.63 -18.85 9.47
C LYS A 381 -16.95 -18.03 10.74
N ARG A 382 -16.17 -18.22 11.82
CA ARG A 382 -16.37 -17.47 13.08
C ARG A 382 -15.97 -16.01 12.91
N ILE A 383 -14.89 -15.74 12.18
CA ILE A 383 -14.43 -14.37 11.91
C ILE A 383 -15.49 -13.62 11.10
N LEU A 384 -16.02 -14.25 10.05
CA LEU A 384 -17.05 -13.65 9.19
C LEU A 384 -18.40 -13.41 9.90
N GLN A 385 -18.63 -14.06 11.03
CA GLN A 385 -19.82 -13.87 11.85
C GLN A 385 -19.70 -12.76 12.90
N VAL A 386 -18.50 -12.14 13.05
CA VAL A 386 -18.31 -11.05 14.01
C VAL A 386 -19.21 -9.86 13.60
N PRO A 387 -20.11 -9.42 14.51
CA PRO A 387 -21.04 -8.35 14.18
C PRO A 387 -20.30 -7.02 14.05
N ARG A 388 -20.41 -6.40 12.90
CA ARG A 388 -19.74 -5.12 12.60
C ARG A 388 -20.19 -4.01 13.56
N ASN A 389 -21.42 -4.08 14.07
CA ASN A 389 -21.96 -3.13 15.05
C ASN A 389 -21.15 -3.09 16.36
N VAL A 390 -20.44 -4.17 16.71
CA VAL A 390 -19.54 -4.22 17.86
C VAL A 390 -18.14 -3.78 17.46
N LEU A 391 -17.71 -4.17 16.27
CA LEU A 391 -16.36 -3.91 15.79
C LEU A 391 -16.11 -2.42 15.52
N MET A 392 -17.05 -1.71 14.86
CA MET A 392 -16.86 -0.31 14.48
C MET A 392 -16.69 0.65 15.66
N PRO A 393 -17.48 0.55 16.77
CA PRO A 393 -17.23 1.36 17.96
C PRO A 393 -15.87 1.08 18.62
N VAL A 394 -15.42 -0.18 18.61
CA VAL A 394 -14.10 -0.55 19.16
C VAL A 394 -12.99 0.08 18.33
N ILE A 395 -13.08 0.00 17.01
CA ILE A 395 -12.13 0.66 16.10
C ILE A 395 -12.12 2.17 16.33
N MET A 396 -13.30 2.80 16.44
CA MET A 396 -13.43 4.23 16.71
C MET A 396 -12.70 4.63 18.02
N LEU A 397 -12.87 3.83 19.07
CA LEU A 397 -12.18 4.06 20.34
C LEU A 397 -10.66 4.02 20.16
N PHE A 398 -10.13 3.00 19.44
CA PHE A 398 -8.70 2.91 19.15
C PHE A 398 -8.21 4.09 18.31
N CYS A 399 -8.98 4.56 17.33
CA CYS A 399 -8.62 5.73 16.52
C CYS A 399 -8.51 6.99 17.38
N VAL A 400 -9.49 7.24 18.26
CA VAL A 400 -9.50 8.42 19.15
C VAL A 400 -8.33 8.38 20.13
N VAL A 401 -8.15 7.26 20.83
CA VAL A 401 -7.03 7.08 21.77
C VAL A 401 -5.70 7.21 21.04
N GLY A 402 -5.61 6.62 19.84
CA GLY A 402 -4.40 6.64 19.04
C GLY A 402 -4.04 8.03 18.53
N ALA A 403 -4.99 8.76 17.99
CA ALA A 403 -4.76 10.14 17.54
C ALA A 403 -4.33 11.04 18.69
N PHE A 404 -4.97 10.90 19.85
CA PHE A 404 -4.60 11.66 21.05
C PHE A 404 -3.17 11.33 21.53
N ALA A 405 -2.81 10.04 21.56
CA ALA A 405 -1.55 9.57 22.13
C ALA A 405 -0.30 10.06 21.42
N ILE A 406 -0.39 10.48 20.15
CA ILE A 406 0.75 10.90 19.33
C ILE A 406 1.36 12.20 19.89
N ASN A 407 0.56 13.23 20.10
CA ASN A 407 1.00 14.54 20.57
C ASN A 407 0.35 14.96 21.90
N ASN A 408 -0.49 14.12 22.50
CA ASN A 408 -1.31 14.40 23.69
C ASN A 408 -2.19 15.64 23.52
N THR A 409 -2.75 15.84 22.32
CA THR A 409 -3.59 17.00 22.00
C THR A 409 -4.98 16.58 21.50
N ALA A 410 -6.02 17.28 21.93
CA ALA A 410 -7.37 17.13 21.39
C ALA A 410 -7.45 17.65 19.94
N PHE A 411 -6.51 18.49 19.53
CA PHE A 411 -6.40 19.00 18.17
C PHE A 411 -6.21 17.85 17.18
N ASP A 412 -5.37 16.85 17.48
CA ASP A 412 -5.15 15.68 16.62
C ASP A 412 -6.41 14.83 16.44
N ILE A 413 -7.25 14.71 17.48
CA ILE A 413 -8.56 14.07 17.36
C ILE A 413 -9.46 14.87 16.41
N THR A 414 -9.43 16.19 16.51
CA THR A 414 -10.24 17.07 15.63
C THR A 414 -9.77 16.94 14.19
N VAL A 415 -8.47 16.96 13.93
CA VAL A 415 -7.88 16.72 12.59
C VAL A 415 -8.32 15.36 12.05
N MET A 416 -8.24 14.32 12.85
CA MET A 416 -8.66 12.95 12.47
C MET A 416 -10.13 12.91 12.07
N LEU A 417 -11.02 13.50 12.87
CA LEU A 417 -12.47 13.48 12.58
C LEU A 417 -12.83 14.29 11.35
N ILE A 418 -12.24 15.48 11.18
CA ILE A 418 -12.45 16.31 9.98
C ILE A 418 -11.93 15.59 8.75
N ALA A 419 -10.71 15.04 8.81
CA ALA A 419 -10.11 14.30 7.71
C ALA A 419 -10.95 13.08 7.30
N GLY A 420 -11.50 12.36 8.28
CA GLY A 420 -12.39 11.22 8.04
C GLY A 420 -13.69 11.62 7.35
N PHE A 421 -14.31 12.69 7.79
CA PHE A 421 -15.51 13.22 7.15
C PHE A 421 -15.25 13.71 5.73
N VAL A 422 -14.16 14.47 5.53
CA VAL A 422 -13.77 14.93 4.19
C VAL A 422 -13.47 13.77 3.27
N ALA A 423 -12.74 12.76 3.74
CA ALA A 423 -12.41 11.56 2.95
C ALA A 423 -13.69 10.79 2.56
N TYR A 424 -14.63 10.61 3.49
CA TYR A 424 -15.92 10.01 3.20
C TYR A 424 -16.66 10.77 2.07
N VAL A 425 -16.76 12.10 2.17
CA VAL A 425 -17.42 12.92 1.15
C VAL A 425 -16.71 12.83 -0.20
N LEU A 426 -15.37 12.84 -0.22
CA LEU A 426 -14.59 12.72 -1.44
C LEU A 426 -14.87 11.37 -2.14
N GLU A 427 -14.77 10.28 -1.40
CA GLU A 427 -14.97 8.93 -1.96
C GLU A 427 -16.42 8.69 -2.39
N ASP A 428 -17.40 9.19 -1.63
CA ASP A 428 -18.83 9.10 -2.00
C ASP A 428 -19.13 9.82 -3.33
N ASN A 429 -18.34 10.87 -3.64
CA ASN A 429 -18.39 11.56 -4.94
C ASN A 429 -17.40 10.98 -5.98
N GLY A 430 -16.83 9.82 -5.73
CA GLY A 430 -15.90 9.13 -6.64
C GLY A 430 -14.56 9.85 -6.80
N VAL A 431 -14.14 10.64 -5.81
CA VAL A 431 -12.81 11.26 -5.75
C VAL A 431 -11.89 10.39 -4.91
N PRO A 432 -10.83 9.79 -5.47
CA PRO A 432 -9.94 8.89 -4.75
C PRO A 432 -9.14 9.65 -3.68
N ILE A 433 -9.00 9.09 -2.48
CA ILE A 433 -8.25 9.73 -1.39
C ILE A 433 -6.73 9.49 -1.46
N ALA A 434 -6.28 8.43 -2.12
CA ALA A 434 -4.86 8.08 -2.19
C ALA A 434 -3.98 9.22 -2.76
N PRO A 435 -4.35 9.93 -3.85
CA PRO A 435 -3.58 11.07 -4.33
C PRO A 435 -3.50 12.23 -3.31
N ALA A 436 -4.56 12.47 -2.52
CA ALA A 436 -4.52 13.50 -1.47
C ALA A 436 -3.49 13.15 -0.39
N ILE A 437 -3.49 11.92 0.07
CA ILE A 437 -2.52 11.44 1.07
C ILE A 437 -1.09 11.56 0.56
N LEU A 438 -0.85 11.13 -0.69
CA LEU A 438 0.45 11.29 -1.32
C LEU A 438 0.86 12.76 -1.46
N GLY A 439 -0.10 13.63 -1.75
CA GLY A 439 0.10 15.09 -1.77
C GLY A 439 0.56 15.62 -0.41
N VAL A 440 -0.04 15.14 0.68
CA VAL A 440 0.37 15.54 2.05
C VAL A 440 1.76 15.01 2.38
N VAL A 441 2.03 13.72 2.11
CA VAL A 441 3.31 13.07 2.42
C VAL A 441 4.47 13.69 1.64
N LEU A 442 4.26 13.94 0.36
CA LEU A 442 5.32 14.36 -0.56
C LEU A 442 5.36 15.87 -0.80
N GLY A 443 4.34 16.62 -0.34
CA GLY A 443 4.24 18.06 -0.60
C GLY A 443 5.41 18.86 -0.05
N GLY A 444 5.82 18.58 1.19
CA GLY A 444 7.00 19.21 1.79
C GLY A 444 8.29 18.92 1.01
N MET A 445 8.50 17.65 0.62
CA MET A 445 9.66 17.24 -0.17
C MET A 445 9.66 17.90 -1.56
N LEU A 446 8.48 18.01 -2.19
CA LEU A 446 8.34 18.68 -3.49
C LEU A 446 8.73 20.15 -3.39
N GLU A 447 8.20 20.86 -2.39
CA GLU A 447 8.48 22.28 -2.17
C GLU A 447 9.95 22.53 -1.84
N GLU A 448 10.52 21.78 -0.90
CA GLU A 448 11.91 21.91 -0.49
C GLU A 448 12.88 21.71 -1.66
N ASN A 449 12.67 20.64 -2.46
CA ASN A 449 13.51 20.37 -3.61
C ASN A 449 13.30 21.39 -4.73
N PHE A 450 12.08 21.90 -4.93
CA PHE A 450 11.83 22.98 -5.88
C PHE A 450 12.57 24.25 -5.49
N VAL A 451 12.36 24.73 -4.26
CA VAL A 451 12.98 25.98 -3.76
C VAL A 451 14.50 25.86 -3.74
N THR A 452 15.04 24.74 -3.24
CA THR A 452 16.49 24.50 -3.24
C THR A 452 17.06 24.48 -4.66
N SER A 453 16.37 23.91 -5.62
CA SER A 453 16.79 23.90 -7.02
C SER A 453 16.73 25.29 -7.65
N MET A 454 15.69 26.08 -7.34
CA MET A 454 15.57 27.46 -7.77
C MET A 454 16.71 28.34 -7.23
N ILE A 455 17.07 28.17 -5.96
CA ILE A 455 18.21 28.89 -5.34
C ILE A 455 19.53 28.51 -6.03
N LYS A 456 19.76 27.19 -6.22
CA LYS A 456 20.99 26.68 -6.88
C LYS A 456 21.14 27.16 -8.33
N SER A 457 20.03 27.38 -9.00
CA SER A 457 20.00 27.82 -10.42
C SER A 457 19.80 29.31 -10.60
N GLU A 458 19.85 30.10 -9.53
CA GLU A 458 19.62 31.56 -9.55
C GLU A 458 18.32 31.92 -10.29
N GLY A 459 17.27 31.11 -10.11
CA GLY A 459 15.97 31.34 -10.75
C GLY A 459 15.83 30.78 -12.18
N ASN A 460 16.83 30.09 -12.70
CA ASN A 460 16.78 29.52 -14.05
C ASN A 460 16.02 28.18 -14.08
N LEU A 461 14.80 28.17 -14.59
CA LEU A 461 13.96 26.95 -14.74
C LEU A 461 14.55 25.90 -15.72
N LEU A 462 15.35 26.31 -16.70
CA LEU A 462 15.97 25.36 -17.64
C LEU A 462 17.02 24.47 -16.95
N ALA A 463 17.55 24.92 -15.81
CA ALA A 463 18.49 24.12 -15.01
C ALA A 463 17.89 22.82 -14.47
N PHE A 464 16.56 22.73 -14.36
CA PHE A 464 15.87 21.49 -13.98
C PHE A 464 16.05 20.36 -15.00
N PHE A 465 16.49 20.67 -16.22
CA PHE A 465 16.81 19.70 -17.28
C PHE A 465 18.32 19.64 -17.59
N SER A 466 19.16 20.32 -16.82
CA SER A 466 20.62 20.39 -17.11
C SER A 466 21.36 19.07 -16.85
N ARG A 467 20.85 18.23 -15.95
CA ARG A 467 21.47 16.95 -15.58
C ARG A 467 20.76 15.80 -16.30
N PRO A 468 21.49 14.77 -16.79
CA PRO A 468 20.91 13.71 -17.59
C PRO A 468 19.76 12.98 -16.90
N VAL A 469 19.91 12.65 -15.61
CA VAL A 469 18.87 11.92 -14.85
C VAL A 469 17.66 12.84 -14.61
N ALA A 470 17.88 14.11 -14.23
CA ALA A 470 16.79 15.07 -14.05
C ALA A 470 16.05 15.32 -15.38
N ALA A 471 16.76 15.44 -16.48
CA ALA A 471 16.17 15.60 -17.80
C ALA A 471 15.31 14.41 -18.21
N THR A 472 15.78 13.19 -17.97
CA THR A 472 15.00 11.97 -18.27
C THR A 472 13.76 11.86 -17.39
N LEU A 473 13.85 12.10 -16.08
CA LEU A 473 12.71 12.11 -15.18
C LEU A 473 11.69 13.20 -15.55
N GLY A 474 12.18 14.40 -15.88
CA GLY A 474 11.35 15.50 -16.36
C GLY A 474 10.63 15.17 -17.66
N ALA A 475 11.34 14.61 -18.63
CA ALA A 475 10.75 14.16 -19.90
C ALA A 475 9.68 13.09 -19.68
N MET A 476 9.93 12.12 -18.79
CA MET A 476 8.95 11.10 -18.42
C MET A 476 7.71 11.71 -17.78
N THR A 477 7.89 12.63 -16.83
CA THR A 477 6.77 13.32 -16.17
C THR A 477 5.91 14.08 -17.17
N LEU A 478 6.54 14.86 -18.04
CA LEU A 478 5.85 15.61 -19.10
C LEU A 478 5.17 14.67 -20.11
N ALA A 479 5.81 13.55 -20.45
CA ALA A 479 5.21 12.56 -21.33
C ALA A 479 3.91 11.96 -20.73
N VAL A 480 3.90 11.64 -19.45
CA VAL A 480 2.68 11.12 -18.78
C VAL A 480 1.55 12.14 -18.84
N TRP A 481 1.83 13.44 -18.71
CA TRP A 481 0.81 14.50 -18.78
C TRP A 481 0.30 14.74 -20.20
N PHE A 482 1.20 14.84 -21.18
CA PHE A 482 0.87 15.34 -22.51
C PHE A 482 0.61 14.25 -23.54
N LEU A 483 1.22 13.06 -23.39
CA LEU A 483 1.06 11.96 -24.35
C LEU A 483 -0.40 11.49 -24.50
N PRO A 484 -1.20 11.30 -23.44
CA PRO A 484 -2.61 10.93 -23.58
C PRO A 484 -3.42 11.99 -24.32
N LEU A 485 -3.14 13.26 -24.08
CA LEU A 485 -3.79 14.38 -24.77
C LEU A 485 -3.42 14.42 -26.25
N LEU A 486 -2.14 14.24 -26.55
CA LEU A 486 -1.61 14.19 -27.90
C LEU A 486 -2.21 13.01 -28.67
N LEU A 487 -2.20 11.82 -28.09
CA LEU A 487 -2.79 10.63 -28.70
C LEU A 487 -4.30 10.76 -28.96
N ARG A 488 -5.04 11.37 -28.05
CA ARG A 488 -6.48 11.69 -28.26
C ARG A 488 -6.67 12.63 -29.45
N ARG A 489 -5.88 13.71 -29.55
CA ARG A 489 -5.95 14.63 -30.68
C ARG A 489 -5.56 13.96 -32.01
N LEU A 490 -4.49 13.15 -32.02
CA LEU A 490 -4.07 12.41 -33.20
C LEU A 490 -5.13 11.39 -33.67
N ARG A 491 -5.80 10.69 -32.75
CA ARG A 491 -6.91 9.78 -33.08
C ARG A 491 -8.12 10.53 -33.65
N GLN A 492 -8.42 11.71 -33.14
CA GLN A 492 -9.48 12.56 -33.66
C GLN A 492 -9.15 13.07 -35.08
N LEU A 493 -7.89 13.47 -35.31
CA LEU A 493 -7.43 13.91 -36.63
C LEU A 493 -7.31 12.78 -37.65
N ALA A 494 -6.98 11.57 -37.20
CA ALA A 494 -6.89 10.37 -38.05
C ALA A 494 -8.25 9.74 -38.37
N GLY A 495 -9.38 10.34 -37.98
CA GLY A 495 -10.73 9.86 -38.30
C GLY A 495 -11.12 8.50 -37.68
N VAL A 496 -10.34 7.94 -36.74
CA VAL A 496 -10.56 6.63 -36.09
C VAL A 496 -11.57 6.69 -34.94
N GLY A 497 -12.29 7.79 -34.77
CA GLY A 497 -13.18 8.07 -33.63
C GLY A 497 -14.69 7.99 -33.91
N LYS A 498 -15.15 7.25 -34.92
CA LYS A 498 -16.59 6.97 -35.14
C LYS A 498 -16.82 5.52 -35.54
N ALA A 499 -16.63 4.58 -34.61
CA ALA A 499 -17.25 3.26 -34.65
C ALA A 499 -17.20 2.63 -33.25
N ALA A 500 -18.36 2.55 -32.67
CA ALA A 500 -18.94 1.81 -31.55
C ALA A 500 -19.42 2.68 -30.40
#